data_d76b4c6a974a057a474f342b7f5dc692
#
_entry.id   d76b4c6a974a057a474f342b7f5dc692
#
_cell.length_a   1.000
_cell.length_b   1.000
_cell.length_c   1.000
_cell.angle_alpha   90.00
_cell.angle_beta   90.00
_cell.angle_gamma   90.00
#
_symmetry.space_group_name_H-M   'P 1'
#
loop_
_entity.id
_entity.type
_entity.pdbx_description
1 polymer ?
#
loop_
_entity_poly.entity_id
_entity_poly.type
_entity_poly.pdbx_seq_one_letter_code
_entity_poly.pdbx_strand_id
1 'polypeptide(L)'
;WWEGGPELDLFVNDKAFAGLSAENKAIIESAAAFAHTEMQAKYDAKNPAALKQLVGQKVKVLPFPKDVMDLAFKEAMALYGELGAKNPNWKKVYDDYSAFRKDQNLWFRFTEARFDSFMQAQKL
;
A
#
# COMPACT_ATOMS: atom_id res chain seq x y z
N TRP A 1 9.77 2.01 4.03
CA TRP A 1 9.91 1.05 5.10
C TRP A 1 8.55 0.55 5.59
N TRP A 2 7.69 1.43 6.00
CA TRP A 2 6.35 1.11 6.51
C TRP A 2 5.31 1.05 5.39
N GLU A 3 5.67 1.54 4.24
CA GLU A 3 4.87 1.59 3.02
C GLU A 3 5.40 0.56 2.04
N GLY A 4 4.56 -0.38 1.64
CA GLY A 4 4.88 -1.37 0.60
C GLY A 4 4.93 -0.78 -0.81
N GLY A 5 4.38 0.42 -1.00
CA GLY A 5 4.35 1.18 -2.25
C GLY A 5 3.68 2.53 -2.05
N PRO A 6 3.86 3.49 -2.97
CA PRO A 6 3.16 4.76 -2.94
C PRO A 6 1.71 4.58 -3.37
N GLU A 7 0.81 5.32 -2.75
CA GLU A 7 -0.55 5.51 -3.21
C GLU A 7 -0.70 6.97 -3.69
N LEU A 8 -1.21 7.15 -4.88
CA LEU A 8 -1.42 8.46 -5.49
C LEU A 8 -2.90 8.66 -5.75
N ASP A 9 -3.44 9.76 -5.25
CA ASP A 9 -4.84 10.09 -5.36
C ASP A 9 -5.11 11.19 -6.37
N LEU A 10 -6.20 11.08 -7.12
CA LEU A 10 -6.73 12.13 -7.94
C LEU A 10 -7.87 12.83 -7.19
N PHE A 11 -7.62 14.05 -6.73
CA PHE A 11 -8.64 14.88 -6.10
C PHE A 11 -9.34 15.76 -7.14
N VAL A 12 -10.65 15.66 -7.20
CA VAL A 12 -11.49 16.47 -8.10
C VAL A 12 -12.48 17.26 -7.26
N ASN A 13 -12.62 18.55 -7.53
CA ASN A 13 -13.63 19.38 -6.87
C ASN A 13 -15.04 18.89 -7.20
N ASP A 14 -15.88 18.66 -6.19
CA ASP A 14 -17.22 18.08 -6.34
C ASP A 14 -18.10 18.85 -7.30
N LYS A 15 -18.08 20.20 -7.25
CA LYS A 15 -18.89 21.05 -8.15
C LYS A 15 -18.41 20.98 -9.57
N ALA A 16 -17.08 20.95 -9.77
CA ALA A 16 -16.49 20.81 -11.10
C ALA A 16 -16.83 19.43 -11.69
N PHE A 17 -16.69 18.36 -10.89
CA PHE A 17 -17.05 17.01 -11.32
C PHE A 17 -18.55 16.88 -11.61
N ALA A 18 -19.42 17.44 -10.75
CA ALA A 18 -20.87 17.44 -10.97
C ALA A 18 -21.28 18.13 -12.27
N GLY A 19 -20.57 19.19 -12.68
CA GLY A 19 -20.78 19.94 -13.92
C GLY A 19 -20.34 19.24 -15.20
N LEU A 20 -19.64 18.12 -15.13
CA LEU A 20 -19.21 17.34 -16.30
C LEU A 20 -20.38 16.53 -16.88
N SER A 21 -20.30 16.27 -18.21
CA SER A 21 -21.19 15.31 -18.86
C SER A 21 -20.94 13.89 -18.30
N ALA A 22 -21.92 13.00 -18.47
CA ALA A 22 -21.80 11.61 -18.07
C ALA A 22 -20.60 10.92 -18.74
N GLU A 23 -20.36 11.22 -20.02
CA GLU A 23 -19.22 10.70 -20.77
C GLU A 23 -17.89 11.15 -20.18
N ASN A 24 -17.74 12.44 -19.84
CA ASN A 24 -16.51 12.97 -19.26
C ASN A 24 -16.25 12.39 -17.84
N LYS A 25 -17.30 12.16 -17.05
CA LYS A 25 -17.19 11.46 -15.77
C LYS A 25 -16.66 10.04 -15.97
N ALA A 26 -17.25 9.28 -16.88
CA ALA A 26 -16.83 7.92 -17.20
C ALA A 26 -15.39 7.86 -17.73
N ILE A 27 -14.97 8.86 -18.52
CA ILE A 27 -13.58 8.95 -18.99
C ILE A 27 -12.62 9.15 -17.82
N ILE A 28 -12.91 10.05 -16.89
CA ILE A 28 -12.05 10.30 -15.72
C ILE A 28 -11.96 9.05 -14.85
N GLU A 29 -13.08 8.40 -14.55
CA GLU A 29 -13.12 7.17 -13.74
C GLU A 29 -12.35 6.03 -14.43
N SER A 30 -12.54 5.85 -15.72
CA SER A 30 -11.82 4.82 -16.49
C SER A 30 -10.33 5.09 -16.57
N ALA A 31 -9.93 6.36 -16.76
CA ALA A 31 -8.52 6.75 -16.80
C ALA A 31 -7.84 6.56 -15.45
N ALA A 32 -8.53 6.85 -14.34
CA ALA A 32 -8.02 6.63 -13.00
C ALA A 32 -7.83 5.12 -12.73
N ALA A 33 -8.80 4.29 -13.07
CA ALA A 33 -8.71 2.84 -12.94
C ALA A 33 -7.58 2.24 -13.80
N PHE A 34 -7.42 2.73 -15.03
CA PHE A 34 -6.32 2.32 -15.92
C PHE A 34 -4.96 2.72 -15.32
N ALA A 35 -4.82 3.99 -14.89
CA ALA A 35 -3.58 4.50 -14.30
C ALA A 35 -3.17 3.71 -13.05
N HIS A 36 -4.14 3.32 -12.22
CA HIS A 36 -3.91 2.48 -11.04
C HIS A 36 -3.26 1.13 -11.43
N THR A 37 -3.87 0.41 -12.35
CA THR A 37 -3.37 -0.89 -12.81
C THR A 37 -2.01 -0.78 -13.53
N GLU A 38 -1.87 0.24 -14.41
CA GLU A 38 -0.64 0.48 -15.16
C GLU A 38 0.52 0.87 -14.24
N MET A 39 0.27 1.69 -13.24
CA MET A 39 1.29 2.10 -12.27
C MET A 39 1.88 0.88 -11.58
N GLN A 40 1.04 0.02 -11.01
CA GLN A 40 1.49 -1.19 -10.33
C GLN A 40 2.33 -2.09 -11.25
N ALA A 41 1.83 -2.37 -12.44
CA ALA A 41 2.53 -3.20 -13.42
C ALA A 41 3.90 -2.60 -13.81
N LYS A 42 3.99 -1.27 -13.95
CA LYS A 42 5.27 -0.58 -14.24
C LYS A 42 6.26 -0.66 -13.08
N TYR A 43 5.80 -0.52 -11.84
CA TYR A 43 6.66 -0.68 -10.67
C TYR A 43 7.23 -2.09 -10.60
N ASP A 44 6.38 -3.10 -10.71
CA ASP A 44 6.80 -4.50 -10.64
C ASP A 44 7.76 -4.88 -11.78
N ALA A 45 7.56 -4.31 -12.98
CA ALA A 45 8.44 -4.56 -14.12
C ALA A 45 9.80 -3.85 -14.02
N LYS A 46 9.84 -2.63 -13.47
CA LYS A 46 11.05 -1.77 -13.50
C LYS A 46 11.88 -1.87 -12.22
N ASN A 47 11.28 -2.03 -11.07
CA ASN A 47 11.97 -2.02 -9.78
C ASN A 47 13.04 -3.10 -9.62
N PRO A 48 12.88 -4.34 -10.13
CA PRO A 48 13.93 -5.34 -10.05
C PRO A 48 15.23 -4.93 -10.74
N ALA A 49 15.13 -4.29 -11.90
CA ALA A 49 16.31 -3.78 -12.63
C ALA A 49 16.96 -2.62 -11.87
N ALA A 50 16.17 -1.69 -11.34
CA ALA A 50 16.67 -0.57 -10.53
C ALA A 50 17.36 -1.06 -9.24
N LEU A 51 16.78 -2.03 -8.56
CA LEU A 51 17.39 -2.64 -7.37
C LEU A 51 18.74 -3.29 -7.70
N LYS A 52 18.84 -4.03 -8.82
CA LYS A 52 20.10 -4.61 -9.28
C LYS A 52 21.18 -3.54 -9.56
N GLN A 53 20.79 -2.39 -10.12
CA GLN A 53 21.71 -1.27 -10.32
C GLN A 53 22.24 -0.70 -9.00
N LEU A 54 21.36 -0.49 -8.02
CA LEU A 54 21.74 -0.01 -6.69
C LEU A 54 22.73 -0.96 -6.01
N VAL A 55 22.45 -2.26 -6.03
CA VAL A 55 23.33 -3.29 -5.47
C VAL A 55 24.66 -3.32 -6.22
N GLY A 56 24.65 -3.21 -7.55
CA GLY A 56 25.86 -3.12 -8.37
C GLY A 56 26.73 -1.91 -8.05
N GLN A 57 26.14 -0.81 -7.62
CA GLN A 57 26.81 0.39 -7.12
C GLN A 57 27.25 0.28 -5.65
N LYS A 58 27.19 -0.91 -5.07
CA LYS A 58 27.56 -1.20 -3.67
C LYS A 58 26.67 -0.52 -2.63
N VAL A 59 25.46 -0.14 -2.98
CA VAL A 59 24.47 0.32 -2.01
C VAL A 59 24.08 -0.88 -1.13
N LYS A 60 24.14 -0.68 0.17
CA LYS A 60 23.77 -1.72 1.14
C LYS A 60 22.25 -1.72 1.31
N VAL A 61 21.60 -2.79 0.88
CA VAL A 61 20.19 -3.04 1.13
C VAL A 61 20.09 -3.88 2.40
N LEU A 62 19.56 -3.28 3.46
CA LEU A 62 19.51 -3.91 4.78
C LEU A 62 18.06 -3.92 5.28
N PRO A 63 17.63 -4.99 5.96
CA PRO A 63 16.37 -4.98 6.68
C PRO A 63 16.49 -4.06 7.90
N PHE A 64 15.38 -3.48 8.32
CA PHE A 64 15.33 -2.81 9.62
C PHE A 64 15.50 -3.84 10.75
N PRO A 65 16.25 -3.49 11.82
CA PRO A 65 16.35 -4.35 13.00
C PRO A 65 14.97 -4.67 13.59
N LYS A 66 14.82 -5.88 14.10
CA LYS A 66 13.52 -6.35 14.59
C LYS A 66 13.01 -5.50 15.77
N ASP A 67 13.87 -5.09 16.67
CA ASP A 67 13.54 -4.24 17.82
C ASP A 67 13.00 -2.87 17.39
N VAL A 68 13.58 -2.28 16.34
CA VAL A 68 13.08 -1.03 15.73
C VAL A 68 11.68 -1.25 15.15
N MET A 69 11.46 -2.35 14.45
CA MET A 69 10.16 -2.69 13.87
C MET A 69 9.09 -2.93 14.94
N ASP A 70 9.45 -3.67 15.99
CA ASP A 70 8.54 -3.96 17.11
C ASP A 70 8.16 -2.68 17.86
N LEU A 71 9.13 -1.80 18.13
CA LEU A 71 8.88 -0.54 18.79
C LEU A 71 7.99 0.38 17.94
N ALA A 72 8.32 0.54 16.66
CA ALA A 72 7.54 1.38 15.76
C ALA A 72 6.08 0.88 15.63
N PHE A 73 5.88 -0.43 15.57
CA PHE A 73 4.53 -1.00 15.57
C PHE A 73 3.79 -0.70 16.88
N LYS A 74 4.42 -0.90 18.02
CA LYS A 74 3.83 -0.61 19.32
C LYS A 74 3.41 0.85 19.45
N GLU A 75 4.29 1.78 19.08
CA GLU A 75 4.01 3.22 19.15
C GLU A 75 2.91 3.64 18.17
N ALA A 76 2.90 3.07 16.95
CA ALA A 76 1.82 3.31 16.00
C ALA A 76 0.46 2.86 16.55
N MET A 77 0.38 1.68 17.18
CA MET A 77 -0.87 1.18 17.78
C MET A 77 -1.32 2.05 18.95
N ALA A 78 -0.40 2.53 19.79
CA ALA A 78 -0.70 3.46 20.88
C ALA A 78 -1.28 4.77 20.34
N LEU A 79 -0.62 5.36 19.33
CA LEU A 79 -1.10 6.59 18.67
C LEU A 79 -2.49 6.41 18.05
N TYR A 80 -2.76 5.29 17.40
CA TYR A 80 -4.08 5.01 16.81
C TYR A 80 -5.16 4.89 17.88
N GLY A 81 -4.83 4.32 19.04
CA GLY A 81 -5.73 4.30 20.20
C GLY A 81 -6.06 5.72 20.71
N GLU A 82 -5.04 6.57 20.85
CA GLU A 82 -5.24 7.96 21.26
C GLU A 82 -6.06 8.79 20.26
N LEU A 83 -5.79 8.63 18.97
CA LEU A 83 -6.54 9.31 17.92
C LEU A 83 -8.01 8.88 17.91
N GLY A 84 -8.25 7.58 18.08
CA GLY A 84 -9.60 7.03 18.17
C GLY A 84 -10.37 7.54 19.39
N ALA A 85 -9.72 7.72 20.52
CA ALA A 85 -10.33 8.28 21.73
C ALA A 85 -10.70 9.75 21.57
N LYS A 86 -9.95 10.51 20.76
CA LYS A 86 -10.14 11.95 20.56
C LYS A 86 -11.05 12.31 19.38
N ASN A 87 -11.16 11.42 18.38
CA ASN A 87 -11.87 11.69 17.13
C ASN A 87 -12.78 10.52 16.73
N PRO A 88 -14.09 10.62 16.95
CA PRO A 88 -15.04 9.55 16.60
C PRO A 88 -15.09 9.22 15.09
N ASN A 89 -14.93 10.21 14.22
CA ASN A 89 -14.90 9.98 12.77
C ASN A 89 -13.65 9.19 12.36
N TRP A 90 -12.50 9.56 12.91
CA TRP A 90 -11.28 8.80 12.71
C TRP A 90 -11.42 7.36 13.20
N LYS A 91 -11.99 7.18 14.39
CA LYS A 91 -12.23 5.85 14.96
C LYS A 91 -13.12 5.00 14.06
N LYS A 92 -14.20 5.54 13.53
CA LYS A 92 -15.10 4.83 12.61
C LYS A 92 -14.36 4.31 11.38
N VAL A 93 -13.56 5.16 10.73
CA VAL A 93 -12.77 4.79 9.56
C VAL A 93 -11.71 3.75 9.91
N TYR A 94 -11.03 3.94 11.03
CA TYR A 94 -9.97 3.02 11.47
C TYR A 94 -10.50 1.65 11.88
N ASP A 95 -11.65 1.57 12.51
CA ASP A 95 -12.28 0.30 12.89
C ASP A 95 -12.64 -0.52 11.63
N ASP A 96 -13.25 0.11 10.63
CA ASP A 96 -13.55 -0.53 9.34
C ASP A 96 -12.29 -1.00 8.61
N TYR A 97 -11.31 -0.12 8.46
CA TYR A 97 -10.01 -0.46 7.88
C TYR A 97 -9.33 -1.62 8.62
N SER A 98 -9.37 -1.62 9.96
CA SER A 98 -8.71 -2.66 10.75
C SER A 98 -9.36 -4.02 10.61
N ALA A 99 -10.70 -4.06 10.49
CA ALA A 99 -11.43 -5.28 10.20
C ALA A 99 -11.06 -5.83 8.82
N PHE A 100 -11.12 -5.00 7.79
CA PHE A 100 -10.72 -5.36 6.43
C PHE A 100 -9.26 -5.85 6.37
N ARG A 101 -8.33 -5.11 6.98
CA ARG A 101 -6.91 -5.51 7.04
C ARG A 101 -6.72 -6.88 7.67
N LYS A 102 -7.46 -7.20 8.74
CA LYS A 102 -7.38 -8.51 9.39
C LYS A 102 -7.78 -9.63 8.45
N ASP A 103 -8.85 -9.45 7.69
CA ASP A 103 -9.34 -10.43 6.74
C ASP A 103 -8.39 -10.59 5.55
N GLN A 104 -7.84 -9.48 5.03
CA GLN A 104 -6.84 -9.51 3.96
C GLN A 104 -5.54 -10.19 4.41
N ASN A 105 -5.06 -9.92 5.62
CA ASN A 105 -3.88 -10.61 6.16
C ASN A 105 -4.12 -12.12 6.29
N LEU A 106 -5.33 -12.53 6.67
CA LEU A 106 -5.69 -13.95 6.71
C LEU A 106 -5.65 -14.57 5.31
N TRP A 107 -6.26 -13.90 4.33
CA TRP A 107 -6.30 -14.36 2.95
C TRP A 107 -4.89 -14.50 2.35
N PHE A 108 -4.10 -13.44 2.35
CA PHE A 108 -2.75 -13.43 1.78
C PHE A 108 -1.79 -14.39 2.47
N ARG A 109 -2.01 -14.70 3.74
CA ARG A 109 -1.24 -15.71 4.47
C ARG A 109 -1.39 -17.11 3.87
N PHE A 110 -2.55 -17.44 3.34
CA PHE A 110 -2.84 -18.75 2.74
C PHE A 110 -2.59 -18.80 1.24
N THR A 111 -2.63 -17.68 0.57
CA THR A 111 -2.42 -17.58 -0.88
C THR A 111 -0.97 -17.22 -1.20
N GLU A 112 -0.71 -15.95 -1.40
CA GLU A 112 0.56 -15.45 -1.94
C GLU A 112 1.74 -15.69 -1.00
N ALA A 113 1.62 -15.39 0.29
CA ALA A 113 2.75 -15.47 1.21
C ALA A 113 3.36 -16.88 1.34
N ARG A 114 2.56 -17.93 1.22
CA ARG A 114 3.07 -19.32 1.25
C ARG A 114 3.82 -19.67 -0.01
N PHE A 115 3.28 -19.30 -1.17
CA PHE A 115 3.91 -19.57 -2.45
C PHE A 115 5.22 -18.76 -2.57
N ASP A 116 5.18 -17.48 -2.25
CA ASP A 116 6.36 -16.61 -2.31
C ASP A 116 7.47 -17.09 -1.37
N SER A 117 7.12 -17.45 -0.13
CA SER A 117 8.08 -18.00 0.82
C SER A 117 8.71 -19.30 0.33
N PHE A 118 7.92 -20.18 -0.29
CA PHE A 118 8.43 -21.42 -0.89
C PHE A 118 9.39 -21.10 -2.06
N MET A 119 8.98 -20.23 -2.98
CA MET A 119 9.78 -19.88 -4.16
C MET A 119 11.08 -19.16 -3.79
N GLN A 120 11.06 -18.25 -2.81
CA GLN A 120 12.26 -17.57 -2.32
C GLN A 120 13.28 -18.51 -1.67
N ALA A 121 12.84 -19.64 -1.14
CA ALA A 121 13.72 -20.65 -0.56
C ALA A 121 14.34 -21.60 -1.61
N GLN A 122 13.87 -21.56 -2.86
CA GLN A 122 14.41 -22.40 -3.93
C GLN A 122 15.70 -21.79 -4.49
N LYS A 123 16.64 -22.65 -4.83
CA LYS A 123 17.83 -22.26 -5.61
C LYS A 123 17.45 -22.33 -7.09
N LEU A 124 17.17 -21.20 -7.69
CA LEU A 124 16.95 -21.06 -9.13
C LEU A 124 18.27 -20.79 -9.85
#